data_9994778fa961685441fcccb07fe47989
#
_entry.id   9994778fa961685441fcccb07fe47989
#
_cell.length_a   1.000
_cell.length_b   1.000
_cell.length_c   1.000
_cell.angle_alpha   90.00
_cell.angle_beta   90.00
_cell.angle_gamma   90.00
#
_symmetry.space_group_name_H-M   'P 1'
#
loop_
_entity.id
_entity.type
_entity.pdbx_description
1 polymer ?
#
loop_
_entity_poly.entity_id
_entity_poly.type
_entity_poly.pdbx_seq_one_letter_code
_entity_poly.pdbx_strand_id
1 'polypeptide(L)'
;MNLEISLGIFGQQRPPVTKPIPEFLLEVGEQGIRDLVSKHYDSIKTSNIRDIFPADDAVFEEAKTHSSDFFIQICGGPAHFNKNRGAPQMVGRHGPFRIDAAARITWLGLYKPLILELKENGVTEKSLNSLWGYLNVFSIWMINTPN
;
A
#
# COMPACT_ATOMS: atom_id res chain seq x y z
N MET A 1 -14.99 9.15 9.48
CA MET A 1 -13.88 8.18 9.43
C MET A 1 -12.57 8.91 9.67
N ASN A 2 -11.77 8.40 10.57
CA ASN A 2 -10.50 9.04 10.93
C ASN A 2 -9.33 8.32 10.27
N LEU A 3 -8.62 9.01 9.37
CA LEU A 3 -7.46 8.50 8.65
C LEU A 3 -6.19 9.19 9.17
N GLU A 4 -5.88 8.98 10.44
CA GLU A 4 -4.68 9.52 11.06
C GLU A 4 -3.43 8.76 10.58
N ILE A 5 -2.34 9.50 10.42
CA ILE A 5 -1.02 8.94 10.10
C ILE A 5 -0.22 8.91 11.40
N SER A 6 0.14 7.71 11.85
CA SER A 6 0.97 7.56 13.04
C SER A 6 2.41 8.02 12.75
N LEU A 7 3.14 8.39 13.81
CA LEU A 7 4.54 8.77 13.66
C LEU A 7 5.36 7.59 13.14
N GLY A 8 6.19 7.86 12.13
CA GLY A 8 7.15 6.90 11.60
C GLY A 8 8.47 7.61 11.34
N ILE A 9 9.57 7.07 11.85
CA ILE A 9 10.90 7.63 11.67
C ILE A 9 11.89 6.53 11.32
N PHE A 10 12.98 6.93 10.66
CA PHE A 10 14.07 6.02 10.35
C PHE A 10 14.67 5.44 11.64
N GLY A 11 14.90 4.13 11.62
CA GLY A 11 15.54 3.43 12.73
C GLY A 11 14.65 3.09 13.91
N GLN A 12 13.37 3.47 13.89
CA GLN A 12 12.48 3.09 14.98
C GLN A 12 12.21 1.59 15.03
N GLN A 13 11.81 1.10 16.19
CA GLN A 13 11.32 -0.27 16.32
C GLN A 13 10.06 -0.43 15.45
N ARG A 14 10.03 -1.51 14.66
CA ARG A 14 8.91 -1.80 13.77
C ARG A 14 7.76 -2.43 14.55
N PRO A 15 6.56 -1.81 14.57
CA PRO A 15 5.42 -2.40 15.29
C PRO A 15 4.88 -3.62 14.54
N PRO A 16 4.18 -4.53 15.24
CA PRO A 16 3.54 -5.67 14.60
C PRO A 16 2.53 -5.22 13.53
N VAL A 17 2.53 -5.91 12.39
CA VAL A 17 1.61 -5.64 11.29
C VAL A 17 0.40 -6.56 11.40
N THR A 18 -0.81 -5.99 11.35
CA THR A 18 -2.05 -6.74 11.28
C THR A 18 -2.62 -6.62 9.88
N LYS A 19 -2.87 -7.76 9.24
CA LYS A 19 -3.45 -7.79 7.89
C LYS A 19 -4.87 -7.21 7.88
N PRO A 20 -5.33 -6.67 6.74
CA PRO A 20 -6.74 -6.29 6.61
C PRO A 20 -7.66 -7.48 6.89
N ILE A 21 -8.86 -7.21 7.40
CA ILE A 21 -9.84 -8.27 7.66
C ILE A 21 -10.34 -8.85 6.32
N PRO A 22 -10.70 -10.16 6.30
CA PRO A 22 -11.16 -10.81 5.06
C PRO A 22 -12.39 -10.15 4.43
N GLU A 23 -13.22 -9.50 5.22
CA GLU A 23 -14.42 -8.81 4.75
C GLU A 23 -14.11 -7.73 3.73
N PHE A 24 -12.94 -7.08 3.83
CA PHE A 24 -12.56 -6.06 2.85
C PHE A 24 -12.49 -6.66 1.43
N LEU A 25 -11.79 -7.79 1.27
CA LEU A 25 -11.71 -8.48 -0.02
C LEU A 25 -13.10 -8.95 -0.48
N LEU A 26 -13.93 -9.46 0.44
CA LEU A 26 -15.29 -9.89 0.09
C LEU A 26 -16.13 -8.72 -0.44
N GLU A 27 -15.97 -7.53 0.13
CA GLU A 27 -16.75 -6.35 -0.27
C GLU A 27 -16.29 -5.79 -1.62
N VAL A 28 -14.98 -5.72 -1.89
CA VAL A 28 -14.45 -5.07 -3.09
C VAL A 28 -14.04 -6.05 -4.18
N GLY A 29 -13.75 -7.30 -3.84
CA GLY A 29 -13.24 -8.30 -4.78
C GLY A 29 -11.79 -8.05 -5.22
N GLU A 30 -11.22 -9.03 -5.92
CA GLU A 30 -9.86 -8.89 -6.45
C GLU A 30 -9.75 -7.68 -7.39
N GLN A 31 -10.75 -7.50 -8.27
CA GLN A 31 -10.74 -6.36 -9.20
C GLN A 31 -10.82 -5.03 -8.47
N GLY A 32 -11.59 -4.94 -7.38
CA GLY A 32 -11.65 -3.73 -6.57
C GLY A 32 -10.30 -3.38 -5.94
N ILE A 33 -9.53 -4.37 -5.51
CA ILE A 33 -8.17 -4.16 -5.01
C ILE A 33 -7.24 -3.69 -6.14
N ARG A 34 -7.34 -4.29 -7.33
CA ARG A 34 -6.55 -3.86 -8.49
C ARG A 34 -6.86 -2.42 -8.88
N ASP A 35 -8.12 -2.05 -8.87
CA ASP A 35 -8.54 -0.67 -9.17
C ASP A 35 -8.01 0.32 -8.14
N LEU A 36 -8.06 -0.03 -6.86
CA LEU A 36 -7.51 0.80 -5.79
C LEU A 36 -6.01 1.04 -5.97
N VAL A 37 -5.25 -0.02 -6.20
CA VAL A 37 -3.79 0.06 -6.41
C VAL A 37 -3.47 0.86 -7.68
N SER A 38 -4.23 0.64 -8.76
CA SER A 38 -4.06 1.37 -10.02
C SER A 38 -4.25 2.87 -9.84
N LYS A 39 -5.33 3.27 -9.17
CA LYS A 39 -5.61 4.68 -8.86
C LYS A 39 -4.51 5.29 -7.99
N HIS A 40 -4.02 4.55 -7.02
CA HIS A 40 -2.93 5.00 -6.14
C HIS A 40 -1.66 5.25 -6.95
N TYR A 41 -1.28 4.32 -7.83
CA TYR A 41 -0.11 4.49 -8.70
C TYR A 41 -0.28 5.65 -9.67
N ASP A 42 -1.49 5.86 -10.21
CA ASP A 42 -1.77 7.01 -11.05
C ASP A 42 -1.56 8.33 -10.29
N SER A 43 -1.95 8.37 -9.02
CA SER A 43 -1.71 9.53 -8.15
C SER A 43 -0.21 9.73 -7.87
N ILE A 44 0.55 8.65 -7.72
CA ILE A 44 2.00 8.70 -7.52
C ILE A 44 2.71 9.36 -8.71
N LYS A 45 2.24 9.13 -9.95
CA LYS A 45 2.85 9.69 -11.16
C LYS A 45 3.00 11.21 -11.14
N THR A 46 2.07 11.91 -10.50
CA THR A 46 2.06 13.38 -10.42
C THR A 46 2.47 13.90 -9.04
N SER A 47 2.98 13.04 -8.18
CA SER A 47 3.36 13.39 -6.81
C SER A 47 4.86 13.64 -6.67
N ASN A 48 5.26 14.16 -5.50
CA ASN A 48 6.66 14.40 -5.18
C ASN A 48 7.46 13.12 -4.85
N ILE A 49 6.81 11.95 -4.84
CA ILE A 49 7.50 10.66 -4.65
C ILE A 49 7.63 9.87 -5.95
N ARG A 50 7.32 10.48 -7.11
CA ARG A 50 7.40 9.82 -8.41
C ARG A 50 8.76 9.17 -8.65
N ASP A 51 9.83 9.84 -8.26
CA ASP A 51 11.20 9.40 -8.53
C ASP A 51 11.65 8.19 -7.69
N ILE A 52 10.89 7.83 -6.65
CA ILE A 52 11.16 6.61 -5.88
C ILE A 52 10.72 5.35 -6.68
N PHE A 53 9.83 5.53 -7.65
CA PHE A 53 9.25 4.46 -8.45
C PHE A 53 9.94 4.35 -9.82
N PRO A 54 9.82 3.20 -10.53
CA PRO A 54 10.48 3.02 -11.82
C PRO A 54 10.14 4.14 -12.82
N ALA A 55 11.16 4.69 -13.48
CA ALA A 55 10.99 5.76 -14.46
C ALA A 55 10.41 5.24 -15.79
N ASP A 56 10.74 4.01 -16.15
CA ASP A 56 10.22 3.37 -17.37
C ASP A 56 8.74 3.01 -17.18
N ASP A 57 7.89 3.41 -18.15
CA ASP A 57 6.45 3.21 -18.04
C ASP A 57 6.05 1.73 -17.96
N ALA A 58 6.70 0.86 -18.74
CA ALA A 58 6.40 -0.57 -18.71
C ALA A 58 6.77 -1.18 -17.36
N VAL A 59 7.91 -0.81 -16.79
CA VAL A 59 8.35 -1.29 -15.48
C VAL A 59 7.45 -0.74 -14.37
N PHE A 60 6.99 0.50 -14.49
CA PHE A 60 6.02 1.09 -13.56
C PHE A 60 4.70 0.30 -13.56
N GLU A 61 4.20 -0.07 -14.74
CA GLU A 61 2.98 -0.89 -14.85
C GLU A 61 3.19 -2.30 -14.29
N GLU A 62 4.35 -2.90 -14.46
CA GLU A 62 4.68 -4.18 -13.81
C GLU A 62 4.68 -4.04 -12.30
N ALA A 63 5.25 -2.97 -11.76
CA ALA A 63 5.25 -2.71 -10.32
C ALA A 63 3.82 -2.58 -9.78
N LYS A 64 2.93 -1.93 -10.53
CA LYS A 64 1.50 -1.84 -10.21
C LYS A 64 0.87 -3.24 -10.13
N THR A 65 1.13 -4.10 -11.09
CA THR A 65 0.61 -5.46 -11.12
C THR A 65 1.12 -6.28 -9.92
N HIS A 66 2.42 -6.22 -9.63
CA HIS A 66 3.00 -6.91 -8.49
C HIS A 66 2.45 -6.41 -7.17
N SER A 67 2.26 -5.11 -7.04
CA SER A 67 1.66 -4.52 -5.85
C SER A 67 0.21 -4.97 -5.66
N SER A 68 -0.58 -5.02 -6.73
CA SER A 68 -1.95 -5.53 -6.70
C SER A 68 -1.99 -6.98 -6.26
N ASP A 69 -1.13 -7.82 -6.83
CA ASP A 69 -1.01 -9.23 -6.45
C ASP A 69 -0.70 -9.39 -4.97
N PHE A 70 0.22 -8.58 -4.46
CA PHE A 70 0.59 -8.58 -3.05
C PHE A 70 -0.60 -8.20 -2.15
N PHE A 71 -1.30 -7.12 -2.48
CA PHE A 71 -2.45 -6.67 -1.68
C PHE A 71 -3.60 -7.68 -1.69
N ILE A 72 -3.89 -8.30 -2.84
CA ILE A 72 -4.90 -9.37 -2.90
C ILE A 72 -4.50 -10.50 -1.96
N GLN A 73 -3.24 -10.91 -2.00
CA GLN A 73 -2.75 -12.01 -1.18
C GLN A 73 -2.85 -11.71 0.31
N ILE A 74 -2.44 -10.52 0.76
CA ILE A 74 -2.46 -10.20 2.19
C ILE A 74 -3.88 -9.92 2.70
N CYS A 75 -4.82 -9.65 1.83
CA CYS A 75 -6.23 -9.51 2.18
C CYS A 75 -6.97 -10.85 2.26
N GLY A 76 -6.26 -11.97 2.09
CA GLY A 76 -6.82 -13.31 2.19
C GLY A 76 -7.21 -13.94 0.86
N GLY A 77 -6.86 -13.32 -0.26
CA GLY A 77 -7.10 -13.84 -1.60
C GLY A 77 -6.03 -14.84 -2.05
N PRO A 78 -6.08 -15.25 -3.34
CA PRO A 78 -5.10 -16.17 -3.89
C PRO A 78 -3.66 -15.65 -3.77
N ALA A 79 -2.71 -16.55 -3.61
CA ALA A 79 -1.29 -16.21 -3.43
C ALA A 79 -0.62 -15.85 -4.77
N HIS A 80 -1.18 -14.90 -5.51
CA HIS A 80 -0.66 -14.46 -6.80
C HIS A 80 0.78 -13.96 -6.71
N PHE A 81 1.10 -13.21 -5.65
CA PHE A 81 2.44 -12.66 -5.49
C PHE A 81 3.47 -13.77 -5.31
N ASN A 82 3.22 -14.72 -4.39
CA ASN A 82 4.14 -15.84 -4.16
C ASN A 82 4.30 -16.70 -5.41
N LYS A 83 3.23 -16.92 -6.15
CA LYS A 83 3.26 -17.71 -7.38
C LYS A 83 4.13 -17.04 -8.44
N ASN A 84 4.06 -15.72 -8.58
CA ASN A 84 4.74 -14.98 -9.64
C ASN A 84 6.11 -14.46 -9.24
N ARG A 85 6.36 -14.20 -7.96
CA ARG A 85 7.55 -13.52 -7.46
C ARG A 85 8.26 -14.23 -6.29
N GLY A 86 7.68 -15.30 -5.74
CA GLY A 86 8.19 -15.94 -4.53
C GLY A 86 7.78 -15.20 -3.25
N ALA A 87 8.50 -15.44 -2.15
CA ALA A 87 8.16 -14.82 -0.86
C ALA A 87 8.16 -13.28 -0.96
N PRO A 88 7.21 -12.60 -0.29
CA PRO A 88 7.10 -11.14 -0.37
C PRO A 88 8.37 -10.40 0.02
N GLN A 89 8.92 -10.62 1.22
CA GLN A 89 10.16 -9.99 1.69
C GLN A 89 10.20 -8.49 1.38
N MET A 90 9.12 -7.77 1.74
CA MET A 90 8.91 -6.39 1.30
C MET A 90 9.99 -5.42 1.77
N VAL A 91 10.51 -5.59 2.98
CA VAL A 91 11.61 -4.74 3.47
C VAL A 91 12.83 -4.88 2.56
N GLY A 92 13.23 -6.11 2.25
CA GLY A 92 14.38 -6.35 1.37
C GLY A 92 14.16 -5.84 -0.05
N ARG A 93 12.96 -6.02 -0.60
CA ARG A 93 12.62 -5.57 -1.97
C ARG A 93 12.64 -4.06 -2.10
N HIS A 94 12.34 -3.32 -1.02
CA HIS A 94 12.37 -1.86 -1.01
C HIS A 94 13.75 -1.28 -0.70
N GLY A 95 14.72 -2.12 -0.32
CA GLY A 95 16.08 -1.69 0.03
C GLY A 95 16.78 -0.81 -1.01
N PRO A 96 16.65 -1.08 -2.33
CA PRO A 96 17.28 -0.23 -3.36
C PRO A 96 16.70 1.18 -3.47
N PHE A 97 15.53 1.44 -2.87
CA PHE A 97 14.82 2.72 -2.97
C PHE A 97 15.04 3.54 -1.70
N ARG A 98 15.11 4.86 -1.84
CA ARG A 98 15.32 5.77 -0.71
C ARG A 98 13.97 6.25 -0.19
N ILE A 99 13.49 5.65 0.89
CA ILE A 99 12.19 5.95 1.48
C ILE A 99 12.41 6.58 2.86
N ASP A 100 12.16 7.87 2.97
CA ASP A 100 12.19 8.58 4.24
C ASP A 100 10.78 8.74 4.83
N ALA A 101 10.70 9.37 6.01
CA ALA A 101 9.43 9.58 6.69
C ALA A 101 8.48 10.47 5.87
N ALA A 102 9.00 11.47 5.17
CA ALA A 102 8.19 12.35 4.33
C ALA A 102 7.58 11.60 3.14
N ALA A 103 8.35 10.71 2.50
CA ALA A 103 7.84 9.87 1.41
C ALA A 103 6.68 8.99 1.87
N ARG A 104 6.79 8.40 3.06
CA ARG A 104 5.70 7.62 3.67
C ARG A 104 4.43 8.44 3.85
N ILE A 105 4.56 9.66 4.37
CA ILE A 105 3.40 10.55 4.59
C ILE A 105 2.70 10.84 3.26
N THR A 106 3.45 11.14 2.21
CA THR A 106 2.89 11.35 0.87
C THR A 106 2.17 10.10 0.37
N TRP A 107 2.82 8.94 0.46
CA TRP A 107 2.26 7.65 0.01
C TRP A 107 0.92 7.35 0.70
N LEU A 108 0.85 7.50 2.02
CA LEU A 108 -0.37 7.32 2.78
C LEU A 108 -1.43 8.37 2.43
N GLY A 109 -1.01 9.62 2.30
CA GLY A 109 -1.92 10.72 1.96
C GLY A 109 -2.62 10.52 0.63
N LEU A 110 -1.96 9.90 -0.34
CA LEU A 110 -2.56 9.59 -1.64
C LEU A 110 -3.64 8.50 -1.57
N TYR A 111 -3.62 7.66 -0.54
CA TYR A 111 -4.69 6.68 -0.31
C TYR A 111 -5.96 7.29 0.28
N LYS A 112 -5.85 8.39 1.03
CA LYS A 112 -7.00 8.95 1.76
C LYS A 112 -8.22 9.22 0.87
N PRO A 113 -8.11 9.96 -0.25
CA PRO A 113 -9.28 10.21 -1.09
C PRO A 113 -9.84 8.94 -1.71
N LEU A 114 -8.99 7.95 -1.98
CA LEU A 114 -9.43 6.67 -2.55
C LEU A 114 -10.21 5.84 -1.54
N ILE A 115 -9.79 5.86 -0.28
CA ILE A 115 -10.53 5.18 0.80
C ILE A 115 -11.88 5.85 1.04
N LEU A 116 -11.92 7.18 1.01
CA LEU A 116 -13.19 7.91 1.15
C LEU A 116 -14.12 7.63 -0.02
N GLU A 117 -13.62 7.48 -1.23
CA GLU A 117 -14.41 7.07 -2.40
C GLU A 117 -15.02 5.68 -2.20
N LEU A 118 -14.23 4.72 -1.69
CA LEU A 118 -14.74 3.38 -1.38
C LEU A 118 -15.86 3.45 -0.34
N LYS A 119 -15.72 4.30 0.67
CA LYS A 119 -16.78 4.51 1.67
C LYS A 119 -18.08 5.03 1.01
N GLU A 120 -17.95 6.02 0.13
CA GLU A 120 -19.09 6.55 -0.61
C GLU A 120 -19.78 5.49 -1.46
N ASN A 121 -19.02 4.53 -1.98
CA ASN A 121 -19.53 3.43 -2.78
C ASN A 121 -20.05 2.25 -1.94
N GLY A 122 -20.14 2.40 -0.63
CA GLY A 122 -20.80 1.43 0.25
C GLY A 122 -19.88 0.44 0.95
N VAL A 123 -18.56 0.56 0.83
CA VAL A 123 -17.63 -0.27 1.59
C VAL A 123 -17.71 0.13 3.07
N THR A 124 -17.80 -0.87 3.96
CA THR A 124 -18.00 -0.60 5.39
C THR A 124 -16.80 0.05 6.04
N GLU A 125 -17.05 0.90 7.03
CA GLU A 125 -15.98 1.53 7.80
C GLU A 125 -15.10 0.50 8.51
N LYS A 126 -15.68 -0.61 8.96
CA LYS A 126 -14.92 -1.69 9.59
C LYS A 126 -13.84 -2.22 8.66
N SER A 127 -14.19 -2.50 7.41
CA SER A 127 -13.24 -2.96 6.39
C SER A 127 -12.19 -1.91 6.07
N LEU A 128 -12.61 -0.66 5.89
CA LEU A 128 -11.71 0.44 5.55
C LEU A 128 -10.78 0.80 6.69
N ASN A 129 -11.23 0.74 7.94
CA ASN A 129 -10.37 0.94 9.10
C ASN A 129 -9.31 -0.15 9.20
N SER A 130 -9.65 -1.40 8.89
CA SER A 130 -8.67 -2.49 8.89
C SER A 130 -7.62 -2.30 7.80
N LEU A 131 -8.04 -1.86 6.61
CA LEU A 131 -7.11 -1.54 5.51
C LEU A 131 -6.18 -0.39 5.90
N TRP A 132 -6.74 0.71 6.42
CA TRP A 132 -5.92 1.86 6.83
C TRP A 132 -4.94 1.49 7.93
N GLY A 133 -5.37 0.74 8.93
CA GLY A 133 -4.48 0.27 9.99
C GLY A 133 -3.30 -0.53 9.44
N TYR A 134 -3.56 -1.40 8.47
CA TYR A 134 -2.51 -2.16 7.80
C TYR A 134 -1.53 -1.23 7.06
N LEU A 135 -2.05 -0.34 6.21
CA LEU A 135 -1.23 0.59 5.42
C LEU A 135 -0.37 1.48 6.31
N ASN A 136 -0.96 1.98 7.39
CA ASN A 136 -0.30 2.89 8.33
C ASN A 136 0.89 2.22 9.03
N VAL A 137 0.76 0.96 9.43
CA VAL A 137 1.84 0.22 10.11
C VAL A 137 2.83 -0.35 9.09
N PHE A 138 2.35 -0.98 8.02
CA PHE A 138 3.20 -1.55 6.99
C PHE A 138 4.17 -0.52 6.41
N SER A 139 3.70 0.69 6.16
CA SER A 139 4.53 1.75 5.59
C SER A 139 5.66 2.20 6.51
N ILE A 140 5.51 2.06 7.83
CA ILE A 140 6.60 2.31 8.77
C ILE A 140 7.79 1.36 8.51
N TRP A 141 7.50 0.10 8.20
CA TRP A 141 8.52 -0.90 7.91
C TRP A 141 9.35 -0.57 6.67
N MET A 142 8.78 0.21 5.76
CA MET A 142 9.43 0.56 4.49
C MET A 142 10.40 1.74 4.62
N ILE A 143 10.34 2.52 5.70
CA ILE A 143 11.26 3.65 5.92
C ILE A 143 12.68 3.09 6.10
N ASN A 144 13.58 3.45 5.18
CA ASN A 144 14.94 2.94 5.15
C ASN A 144 16.01 4.04 5.01
N THR A 145 15.59 5.29 5.04
CA THR A 145 16.48 6.43 4.81
C THR A 145 16.16 7.53 5.84
N PRO A 146 17.18 8.13 6.48
CA PRO A 146 16.95 9.30 7.35
C PRO A 146 16.50 10.49 6.54
N ASN A 147 15.78 11.38 7.22
CA ASN A 147 15.33 12.63 6.60
C ASN A 147 16.48 13.55 6.21
#